data_97c9fbc7e48b164c9dc9cad2923e09e3
#
_entry.id   97c9fbc7e48b164c9dc9cad2923e09e3
#
_cell.length_a   1.000
_cell.length_b   1.000
_cell.length_c   1.000
_cell.angle_alpha   90.00
_cell.angle_beta   90.00
_cell.angle_gamma   90.00
#
_symmetry.space_group_name_H-M   'P 1'
#
loop_
_entity.id
_entity.type
_entity.pdbx_description
1 polymer ?
#
loop_
_entity_poly.entity_id
_entity_poly.type
_entity_poly.pdbx_seq_one_letter_code
_entity_poly.pdbx_strand_id
1 'polypeptide(L)'
;MRATMVQTSARLLALLSLLQVRREWTGQELADRLEVGPRTIRRDVDKLRSLGYPVEAAPGVAGGYRLGAGGELPPLLLDDAEAVAVAVGLRTAATGGIAGIEETSVRALTKLEQVLPDRLRRRVSALSDATSTFGVEGPQIDPDVLATLAGACRDHTRLRFAYIARDDKASQRNTEPQAVVYSGHRWYLVAFDLDRDDWRTFRIDRIRGRLRGGERGRRRAIPGGDPAAFVKERLRGVRDSELERGPGTLRLAAPAARARARIPARYAVIEPEGDASCLVTSRGAWSHQFLVWMATLGESIEVLDPPEFAEAARGLAARLSASA
;
A
#
# COMPACT_ATOMS: atom_id res chain seq x y z
N MET A 1 11.33 -49.98 12.58
CA MET A 1 12.17 -48.85 12.11
C MET A 1 11.38 -47.75 11.41
N ARG A 2 10.47 -48.05 10.44
CA ARG A 2 9.69 -46.99 9.75
C ARG A 2 8.78 -46.16 10.66
N ALA A 3 8.06 -46.79 11.63
CA ALA A 3 7.17 -46.07 12.56
C ALA A 3 7.90 -45.04 13.45
N THR A 4 9.08 -45.37 13.92
CA THR A 4 9.92 -44.50 14.79
C THR A 4 10.48 -43.30 14.01
N MET A 5 10.77 -43.46 12.71
CA MET A 5 11.21 -42.37 11.83
C MET A 5 10.07 -41.39 11.53
N VAL A 6 8.87 -41.87 11.28
CA VAL A 6 7.68 -41.02 11.03
C VAL A 6 7.34 -40.20 12.28
N GLN A 7 7.38 -40.82 13.48
CA GLN A 7 7.17 -40.12 14.74
C GLN A 7 8.24 -39.03 14.98
N THR A 8 9.50 -39.27 14.63
CA THR A 8 10.57 -38.29 14.76
C THR A 8 10.38 -37.11 13.80
N SER A 9 10.02 -37.36 12.54
CA SER A 9 9.79 -36.30 11.56
C SER A 9 8.58 -35.44 11.92
N ALA A 10 7.47 -36.05 12.32
CA ALA A 10 6.28 -35.34 12.81
C ALA A 10 6.61 -34.45 14.02
N ARG A 11 7.40 -34.96 14.95
CA ARG A 11 7.81 -34.20 16.14
C ARG A 11 8.75 -33.04 15.79
N LEU A 12 9.67 -33.21 14.84
CA LEU A 12 10.54 -32.11 14.36
C LEU A 12 9.71 -30.97 13.74
N LEU A 13 8.70 -31.31 12.94
CA LEU A 13 7.78 -30.31 12.37
C LEU A 13 6.96 -29.61 13.46
N ALA A 14 6.45 -30.36 14.44
CA ALA A 14 5.74 -29.80 15.58
C ALA A 14 6.64 -28.87 16.43
N LEU A 15 7.90 -29.28 16.68
CA LEU A 15 8.89 -28.43 17.37
C LEU A 15 9.14 -27.13 16.58
N LEU A 16 9.33 -27.21 15.27
CA LEU A 16 9.54 -26.05 14.42
C LEU A 16 8.33 -25.13 14.45
N SER A 17 7.11 -25.66 14.35
CA SER A 17 5.86 -24.87 14.46
C SER A 17 5.79 -24.11 15.79
N LEU A 18 6.10 -24.74 16.92
CA LEU A 18 6.14 -24.07 18.20
C LEU A 18 7.16 -22.92 18.23
N LEU A 19 8.37 -23.15 17.70
CA LEU A 19 9.41 -22.13 17.65
C LEU A 19 9.07 -20.96 16.72
N GLN A 20 8.17 -21.14 15.74
CA GLN A 20 7.68 -20.08 14.86
C GLN A 20 6.58 -19.22 15.52
N VAL A 21 5.73 -19.81 16.36
CA VAL A 21 4.61 -19.12 17.01
C VAL A 21 5.03 -18.20 18.14
N ARG A 22 6.01 -18.61 18.93
CA ARG A 22 6.49 -17.83 20.10
C ARG A 22 8.00 -17.65 20.05
N ARG A 23 8.42 -16.42 20.36
CA ARG A 23 9.81 -15.99 20.23
C ARG A 23 10.80 -16.79 21.09
N GLU A 24 10.42 -17.21 22.30
CA GLU A 24 11.27 -17.95 23.23
C GLU A 24 10.48 -19.05 23.94
N TRP A 25 11.07 -20.22 24.06
CA TRP A 25 10.52 -21.38 24.75
C TRP A 25 11.58 -21.96 25.69
N THR A 26 11.19 -22.32 26.90
CA THR A 26 12.06 -23.12 27.75
C THR A 26 12.13 -24.56 27.24
N GLY A 27 13.25 -25.25 27.52
CA GLY A 27 13.40 -26.66 27.14
C GLY A 27 12.33 -27.55 27.78
N GLN A 28 11.86 -27.18 29.00
CA GLN A 28 10.81 -27.91 29.71
C GLN A 28 9.44 -27.70 29.07
N GLU A 29 9.05 -26.47 28.76
CA GLU A 29 7.78 -26.18 28.06
C GLU A 29 7.65 -26.94 26.72
N LEU A 30 8.76 -27.01 25.98
CA LEU A 30 8.80 -27.79 24.73
C LEU A 30 8.66 -29.29 24.97
N ALA A 31 9.33 -29.79 26.02
CA ALA A 31 9.28 -31.19 26.43
C ALA A 31 7.85 -31.60 26.81
N ASP A 32 7.19 -30.78 27.62
CA ASP A 32 5.82 -31.01 28.11
C ASP A 32 4.82 -30.97 26.92
N ARG A 33 4.96 -29.97 26.03
CA ARG A 33 4.05 -29.82 24.87
C ARG A 33 4.19 -30.92 23.81
N LEU A 34 5.40 -31.46 23.66
CA LEU A 34 5.69 -32.52 22.68
C LEU A 34 5.69 -33.92 23.33
N GLU A 35 5.32 -33.99 24.61
CA GLU A 35 5.25 -35.24 25.41
C GLU A 35 6.55 -36.07 25.34
N VAL A 36 7.70 -35.40 25.43
CA VAL A 36 9.02 -36.02 25.36
C VAL A 36 9.95 -35.50 26.50
N GLY A 37 11.03 -36.20 26.75
CA GLY A 37 12.02 -35.71 27.70
C GLY A 37 12.86 -34.55 27.15
N PRO A 38 13.43 -33.68 28.03
CA PRO A 38 14.29 -32.54 27.64
C PRO A 38 15.51 -32.96 26.82
N ARG A 39 16.02 -34.17 27.03
CA ARG A 39 17.14 -34.74 26.26
C ARG A 39 16.72 -34.96 24.79
N THR A 40 15.48 -35.36 24.54
CA THR A 40 14.91 -35.52 23.20
C THR A 40 14.79 -34.16 22.50
N ILE A 41 14.29 -33.14 23.20
CA ILE A 41 14.22 -31.78 22.68
C ILE A 41 15.59 -31.28 22.22
N ARG A 42 16.62 -31.44 23.03
CA ARG A 42 17.99 -31.05 22.65
C ARG A 42 18.44 -31.73 21.37
N ARG A 43 18.21 -33.05 21.26
CA ARG A 43 18.57 -33.81 20.05
C ARG A 43 17.76 -33.38 18.83
N ASP A 44 16.50 -33.05 18.99
CA ASP A 44 15.63 -32.55 17.90
C ASP A 44 16.03 -31.14 17.48
N VAL A 45 16.41 -30.26 18.40
CA VAL A 45 17.00 -28.94 18.09
C VAL A 45 18.29 -29.09 17.27
N ASP A 46 19.18 -30.03 17.66
CA ASP A 46 20.43 -30.25 16.93
C ASP A 46 20.16 -30.80 15.51
N LYS A 47 19.10 -31.58 15.33
CA LYS A 47 18.64 -32.00 14.01
C LYS A 47 18.07 -30.85 13.19
N LEU A 48 17.27 -29.96 13.78
CA LEU A 48 16.80 -28.75 13.10
C LEU A 48 17.96 -27.87 12.65
N ARG A 49 18.99 -27.72 13.48
CA ARG A 49 20.22 -27.02 13.11
C ARG A 49 20.94 -27.66 11.93
N SER A 50 21.05 -28.99 11.91
CA SER A 50 21.66 -29.73 10.81
C SER A 50 20.85 -29.65 9.50
N LEU A 51 19.56 -29.34 9.58
CA LEU A 51 18.65 -29.06 8.45
C LEU A 51 18.65 -27.59 8.01
N GLY A 52 19.51 -26.75 8.62
CA GLY A 52 19.66 -25.34 8.25
C GLY A 52 18.77 -24.36 9.03
N TYR A 53 18.00 -24.83 10.01
CA TYR A 53 17.20 -23.94 10.84
C TYR A 53 18.07 -23.25 11.91
N PRO A 54 18.06 -21.89 11.99
CA PRO A 54 18.89 -21.16 12.95
C PRO A 54 18.25 -21.18 14.36
N VAL A 55 18.29 -22.33 15.03
CA VAL A 55 17.78 -22.45 16.39
C VAL A 55 18.90 -22.06 17.39
N GLU A 56 18.68 -20.96 18.10
CA GLU A 56 19.61 -20.46 19.13
C GLU A 56 19.18 -20.91 20.50
N ALA A 57 20.19 -21.04 21.40
CA ALA A 57 19.91 -21.19 22.81
C ALA A 57 19.59 -19.82 23.42
N ALA A 58 18.48 -19.71 24.14
CA ALA A 58 18.14 -18.50 24.90
C ALA A 58 18.83 -18.56 26.28
N PRO A 59 19.57 -17.51 26.68
CA PRO A 59 20.18 -17.47 28.00
C PRO A 59 19.12 -17.28 29.09
N GLY A 60 19.27 -17.96 30.22
CA GLY A 60 18.38 -17.85 31.38
C GLY A 60 18.52 -19.00 32.33
N VAL A 61 17.99 -18.85 33.56
CA VAL A 61 18.11 -19.85 34.67
C VAL A 61 17.46 -21.19 34.27
N ALA A 62 16.48 -21.20 33.41
CA ALA A 62 15.83 -22.43 32.91
C ALA A 62 16.33 -22.88 31.53
N GLY A 63 17.22 -22.12 30.87
CA GLY A 63 17.70 -22.37 29.50
C GLY A 63 16.55 -22.53 28.52
N GLY A 64 16.69 -22.00 27.31
CA GLY A 64 15.59 -22.07 26.34
C GLY A 64 16.08 -22.14 24.90
N TYR A 65 15.13 -22.12 23.99
CA TYR A 65 15.35 -22.12 22.53
C TYR A 65 14.51 -21.05 21.85
N ARG A 66 15.10 -20.45 20.83
CA ARG A 66 14.41 -19.52 19.93
C ARG A 66 14.87 -19.74 18.50
N LEU A 67 14.00 -19.39 17.55
CA LEU A 67 14.40 -19.31 16.16
C LEU A 67 15.15 -17.99 15.94
N GLY A 68 16.41 -18.07 15.54
CA GLY A 68 17.26 -16.91 15.24
C GLY A 68 16.95 -16.32 13.87
N ALA A 69 17.43 -15.10 13.61
CA ALA A 69 17.43 -14.53 12.27
C ALA A 69 18.55 -15.18 11.46
N GLY A 70 18.20 -15.93 10.40
CA GLY A 70 19.16 -16.53 9.47
C GLY A 70 19.31 -15.70 8.19
N GLY A 71 20.38 -15.97 7.41
CA GLY A 71 20.61 -15.35 6.11
C GLY A 71 19.62 -15.79 5.03
N GLU A 72 19.01 -16.95 5.17
CA GLU A 72 17.94 -17.47 4.30
C GLU A 72 16.67 -17.69 5.12
N LEU A 73 15.52 -17.47 4.48
CA LEU A 73 14.24 -17.74 5.12
C LEU A 73 14.03 -19.26 5.20
N PRO A 74 13.94 -19.85 6.41
CA PRO A 74 13.68 -21.28 6.54
C PRO A 74 12.27 -21.62 6.02
N PRO A 75 12.00 -22.89 5.64
CA PRO A 75 10.67 -23.31 5.27
C PRO A 75 9.62 -22.92 6.30
N LEU A 76 8.60 -22.20 5.89
CA LEU A 76 7.49 -21.81 6.75
C LEU A 76 6.42 -22.89 6.74
N LEU A 77 5.98 -23.31 7.92
CA LEU A 77 4.81 -24.16 8.08
C LEU A 77 3.58 -23.23 8.16
N LEU A 78 2.80 -23.21 7.10
CA LEU A 78 1.56 -22.45 7.04
C LEU A 78 0.37 -23.41 7.20
N ASP A 79 -0.60 -22.99 7.98
CA ASP A 79 -1.91 -23.65 7.97
C ASP A 79 -2.71 -23.26 6.72
N ASP A 80 -3.89 -23.87 6.55
CA ASP A 80 -4.74 -23.63 5.39
C ASP A 80 -5.19 -22.17 5.23
N ALA A 81 -5.51 -21.51 6.34
CA ALA A 81 -5.98 -20.13 6.33
C ALA A 81 -4.82 -19.16 6.05
N GLU A 82 -3.67 -19.41 6.66
CA GLU A 82 -2.44 -18.66 6.44
C GLU A 82 -1.96 -18.76 4.98
N ALA A 83 -1.97 -19.97 4.42
CA ALA A 83 -1.58 -20.19 3.03
C ALA A 83 -2.48 -19.43 2.05
N VAL A 84 -3.79 -19.42 2.26
CA VAL A 84 -4.75 -18.63 1.46
C VAL A 84 -4.51 -17.13 1.66
N ALA A 85 -4.28 -16.68 2.90
CA ALA A 85 -4.01 -15.26 3.20
C ALA A 85 -2.74 -14.76 2.50
N VAL A 86 -1.65 -15.57 2.51
CA VAL A 86 -0.41 -15.26 1.82
C VAL A 86 -0.63 -15.19 0.30
N ALA A 87 -1.36 -16.15 -0.29
CA ALA A 87 -1.67 -16.16 -1.71
C ALA A 87 -2.45 -14.90 -2.14
N VAL A 88 -3.50 -14.53 -1.38
CA VAL A 88 -4.28 -13.31 -1.62
C VAL A 88 -3.41 -12.05 -1.46
N GLY A 89 -2.56 -12.01 -0.42
CA GLY A 89 -1.63 -10.91 -0.18
C GLY A 89 -0.63 -10.71 -1.31
N LEU A 90 -0.01 -11.79 -1.81
CA LEU A 90 0.91 -11.75 -2.95
C LEU A 90 0.22 -11.26 -4.23
N ARG A 91 -1.02 -11.69 -4.47
CA ARG A 91 -1.81 -11.23 -5.61
C ARG A 91 -2.15 -9.75 -5.53
N THR A 92 -2.54 -9.26 -4.34
CA THR A 92 -2.77 -7.84 -4.11
C THR A 92 -1.47 -7.03 -4.29
N ALA A 93 -0.34 -7.54 -3.83
CA ALA A 93 0.96 -6.90 -3.99
C ALA A 93 1.40 -6.81 -5.46
N ALA A 94 1.02 -7.79 -6.30
CA ALA A 94 1.27 -7.75 -7.74
C ALA A 94 0.56 -6.58 -8.46
N THR A 95 -0.45 -5.94 -7.83
CA THR A 95 -1.15 -4.77 -8.35
C THR A 95 -0.79 -3.47 -7.59
N GLY A 96 0.11 -3.53 -6.64
CA GLY A 96 0.31 -2.48 -5.60
C GLY A 96 1.21 -1.30 -5.98
N GLY A 97 1.71 -1.17 -7.21
CA GLY A 97 2.47 0.02 -7.66
C GLY A 97 3.89 0.16 -7.09
N ILE A 98 4.51 -0.93 -6.62
CA ILE A 98 5.93 -0.96 -6.23
C ILE A 98 6.71 -1.71 -7.31
N ALA A 99 7.66 -1.04 -7.95
CA ALA A 99 8.47 -1.62 -9.03
C ALA A 99 9.19 -2.90 -8.59
N GLY A 100 9.13 -3.95 -9.43
CA GLY A 100 9.78 -5.24 -9.17
C GLY A 100 9.09 -6.15 -8.15
N ILE A 101 8.16 -5.64 -7.33
CA ILE A 101 7.35 -6.48 -6.43
C ILE A 101 6.30 -7.25 -7.21
N GLU A 102 5.75 -6.69 -8.27
CA GLU A 102 4.79 -7.35 -9.15
C GLU A 102 5.29 -8.71 -9.63
N GLU A 103 6.42 -8.72 -10.36
CA GLU A 103 7.02 -9.94 -10.90
C GLU A 103 7.46 -10.91 -9.80
N THR A 104 8.01 -10.38 -8.70
CA THR A 104 8.45 -11.19 -7.55
C THR A 104 7.26 -11.82 -6.83
N SER A 105 6.15 -11.10 -6.69
CA SER A 105 4.91 -11.61 -6.11
C SER A 105 4.29 -12.72 -6.96
N VAL A 106 4.28 -12.55 -8.29
CA VAL A 106 3.81 -13.59 -9.21
C VAL A 106 4.68 -14.85 -9.10
N ARG A 107 6.00 -14.71 -9.09
CA ARG A 107 6.91 -15.86 -8.90
C ARG A 107 6.71 -16.55 -7.56
N ALA A 108 6.53 -15.80 -6.47
CA ALA A 108 6.26 -16.35 -5.15
C ALA A 108 4.91 -17.07 -5.09
N LEU A 109 3.87 -16.48 -5.70
CA LEU A 109 2.55 -17.08 -5.80
C LEU A 109 2.59 -18.40 -6.58
N THR A 110 3.28 -18.44 -7.71
CA THR A 110 3.46 -19.66 -8.51
C THR A 110 4.11 -20.79 -7.69
N LYS A 111 5.17 -20.47 -6.91
CA LYS A 111 5.81 -21.45 -6.03
C LYS A 111 4.87 -21.95 -4.93
N LEU A 112 4.08 -21.05 -4.34
CA LEU A 112 3.10 -21.40 -3.33
C LEU A 112 2.02 -22.32 -3.90
N GLU A 113 1.46 -22.00 -5.07
CA GLU A 113 0.44 -22.81 -5.75
C GLU A 113 0.91 -24.22 -6.08
N GLN A 114 2.20 -24.42 -6.39
CA GLN A 114 2.76 -25.75 -6.64
C GLN A 114 2.73 -26.67 -5.42
N VAL A 115 2.84 -26.11 -4.22
CA VAL A 115 2.87 -26.91 -2.97
C VAL A 115 1.51 -26.96 -2.27
N LEU A 116 0.53 -26.15 -2.69
CA LEU A 116 -0.81 -26.16 -2.11
C LEU A 116 -1.57 -27.44 -2.44
N PRO A 117 -2.29 -28.05 -1.46
CA PRO A 117 -3.26 -29.09 -1.74
C PRO A 117 -4.32 -28.63 -2.74
N ASP A 118 -4.83 -29.55 -3.59
CA ASP A 118 -5.79 -29.21 -4.67
C ASP A 118 -7.03 -28.45 -4.19
N ARG A 119 -7.52 -28.73 -2.99
CA ARG A 119 -8.66 -28.04 -2.41
C ARG A 119 -8.37 -26.55 -2.15
N LEU A 120 -7.15 -26.22 -1.66
CA LEU A 120 -6.73 -24.84 -1.41
C LEU A 120 -6.38 -24.12 -2.70
N ARG A 121 -5.73 -24.82 -3.64
CA ARG A 121 -5.43 -24.30 -4.97
C ARG A 121 -6.71 -23.86 -5.69
N ARG A 122 -7.77 -24.71 -5.68
CA ARG A 122 -9.07 -24.32 -6.23
C ARG A 122 -9.69 -23.11 -5.53
N ARG A 123 -9.54 -22.98 -4.22
CA ARG A 123 -10.04 -21.82 -3.46
C ARG A 123 -9.31 -20.54 -3.83
N VAL A 124 -7.99 -20.57 -3.96
CA VAL A 124 -7.16 -19.45 -4.42
C VAL A 124 -7.50 -19.07 -5.85
N SER A 125 -7.62 -20.06 -6.78
CA SER A 125 -8.00 -19.82 -8.16
C SER A 125 -9.40 -19.23 -8.30
N ALA A 126 -10.39 -19.74 -7.57
CA ALA A 126 -11.76 -19.20 -7.58
C ALA A 126 -11.82 -17.74 -7.12
N LEU A 127 -11.05 -17.37 -6.08
CA LEU A 127 -10.90 -15.98 -5.66
C LEU A 127 -10.23 -15.14 -6.75
N SER A 128 -9.28 -15.74 -7.48
CA SER A 128 -8.59 -15.14 -8.61
C SER A 128 -9.52 -14.83 -9.79
N ASP A 129 -10.30 -15.79 -10.18
CA ASP A 129 -11.18 -15.71 -11.37
C ASP A 129 -12.38 -14.80 -11.12
N ALA A 130 -12.85 -14.75 -9.85
CA ALA A 130 -13.96 -13.89 -9.43
C ALA A 130 -13.53 -12.43 -9.16
N THR A 131 -12.23 -12.15 -9.07
CA THR A 131 -11.72 -10.81 -8.72
C THR A 131 -11.04 -10.19 -9.94
N SER A 132 -11.76 -9.38 -10.69
CA SER A 132 -11.14 -8.49 -11.67
C SER A 132 -10.55 -7.30 -10.95
N THR A 133 -9.23 -7.22 -10.88
CA THR A 133 -8.55 -6.02 -10.39
C THR A 133 -8.56 -4.98 -11.50
N PHE A 134 -9.28 -3.89 -11.30
CA PHE A 134 -9.02 -2.69 -12.09
C PHE A 134 -7.61 -2.23 -11.72
N GLY A 135 -6.65 -2.50 -12.56
CA GLY A 135 -5.30 -1.97 -12.43
C GLY A 135 -5.42 -0.45 -12.47
N VAL A 136 -5.38 0.19 -11.31
CA VAL A 136 -5.13 1.63 -11.26
C VAL A 136 -3.65 1.73 -11.64
N GLU A 137 -3.37 2.14 -12.86
CA GLU A 137 -2.04 2.55 -13.27
C GLU A 137 -1.61 3.70 -12.34
N GLY A 138 -1.02 3.32 -11.22
CA GLY A 138 -0.41 4.24 -10.27
C GLY A 138 1.06 4.42 -10.61
N PRO A 139 1.67 5.53 -10.20
CA PRO A 139 3.10 5.70 -10.33
C PRO A 139 3.82 4.58 -9.57
N GLN A 140 4.74 3.91 -10.24
CA GLN A 140 5.58 2.89 -9.62
C GLN A 140 6.62 3.56 -8.70
N ILE A 141 6.81 2.97 -7.53
CA ILE A 141 7.79 3.42 -6.54
C ILE A 141 8.92 2.40 -6.47
N ASP A 142 10.15 2.90 -6.49
CA ASP A 142 11.34 2.10 -6.27
C ASP A 142 11.33 1.53 -4.83
N PRO A 143 11.42 0.20 -4.66
CA PRO A 143 11.45 -0.45 -3.36
C PRO A 143 12.61 0.03 -2.48
N ASP A 144 13.76 0.39 -3.04
CA ASP A 144 14.91 0.90 -2.30
C ASP A 144 14.64 2.29 -1.71
N VAL A 145 13.90 3.12 -2.43
CA VAL A 145 13.42 4.41 -1.92
C VAL A 145 12.49 4.18 -0.73
N LEU A 146 11.55 3.24 -0.83
CA LEU A 146 10.62 2.93 0.24
C LEU A 146 11.34 2.37 1.47
N ALA A 147 12.29 1.44 1.28
CA ALA A 147 13.12 0.87 2.34
C ALA A 147 13.97 1.95 3.04
N THR A 148 14.58 2.86 2.26
CA THR A 148 15.36 3.98 2.79
C THR A 148 14.50 4.91 3.64
N LEU A 149 13.29 5.26 3.18
CA LEU A 149 12.35 6.10 3.93
C LEU A 149 11.89 5.42 5.22
N ALA A 150 11.55 4.13 5.16
CA ALA A 150 11.15 3.35 6.34
C ALA A 150 12.30 3.23 7.36
N GLY A 151 13.52 3.00 6.89
CA GLY A 151 14.72 3.01 7.73
C GLY A 151 14.93 4.35 8.41
N ALA A 152 14.82 5.45 7.68
CA ALA A 152 14.96 6.80 8.23
C ALA A 152 13.88 7.14 9.27
N CYS A 153 12.63 6.67 9.07
CA CYS A 153 11.57 6.80 10.09
C CYS A 153 11.92 6.04 11.38
N ARG A 154 12.39 4.80 11.25
CA ARG A 154 12.76 3.94 12.40
C ARG A 154 13.95 4.52 13.18
N ASP A 155 15.00 4.93 12.45
CA ASP A 155 16.27 5.37 13.04
C ASP A 155 16.27 6.89 13.34
N HIS A 156 15.16 7.58 13.06
CA HIS A 156 15.00 9.02 13.21
C HIS A 156 16.10 9.82 12.48
N THR A 157 16.45 9.41 11.28
CA THR A 157 17.47 10.07 10.46
C THR A 157 16.85 11.17 9.62
N ARG A 158 17.44 12.37 9.63
CA ARG A 158 17.04 13.48 8.73
C ARG A 158 17.28 13.10 7.29
N LEU A 159 16.34 13.48 6.43
CA LEU A 159 16.45 13.25 4.99
C LEU A 159 16.36 14.56 4.21
N ARG A 160 17.23 14.67 3.19
CA ARG A 160 17.15 15.70 2.17
C ARG A 160 16.85 15.07 0.83
N PHE A 161 15.90 15.65 0.10
CA PHE A 161 15.49 15.17 -1.22
C PHE A 161 14.89 16.28 -2.07
N ALA A 162 14.99 16.11 -3.40
CA ALA A 162 14.27 16.95 -4.34
C ALA A 162 12.81 16.48 -4.43
N TYR A 163 11.87 17.40 -4.48
CA TYR A 163 10.44 17.13 -4.51
C TYR A 163 9.75 17.97 -5.58
N ILE A 164 8.91 17.34 -6.39
CA ILE A 164 8.07 18.02 -7.37
C ILE A 164 6.68 18.22 -6.75
N ALA A 165 6.30 19.45 -6.49
CA ALA A 165 5.00 19.80 -5.94
C ALA A 165 3.86 19.59 -6.96
N ARG A 166 2.60 19.84 -6.56
CA ARG A 166 1.43 19.68 -7.45
C ARG A 166 1.43 20.68 -8.62
N ASP A 167 2.07 21.82 -8.45
CA ASP A 167 2.23 22.89 -9.43
C ASP A 167 3.52 22.73 -10.29
N ASP A 168 4.06 21.50 -10.34
CA ASP A 168 5.28 21.10 -11.04
C ASP A 168 6.55 21.86 -10.64
N LYS A 169 6.50 22.63 -9.56
CA LYS A 169 7.69 23.30 -9.03
C LYS A 169 8.58 22.33 -8.29
N ALA A 170 9.84 22.27 -8.73
CA ALA A 170 10.87 21.53 -8.04
C ALA A 170 11.39 22.31 -6.83
N SER A 171 11.61 21.61 -5.72
CA SER A 171 12.14 22.20 -4.48
C SER A 171 12.96 21.19 -3.71
N GLN A 172 13.98 21.66 -3.00
CA GLN A 172 14.70 20.83 -2.03
C GLN A 172 13.91 20.80 -0.73
N ARG A 173 13.93 19.66 -0.07
CA ARG A 173 13.27 19.45 1.22
C ARG A 173 14.27 18.91 2.22
N ASN A 174 14.21 19.43 3.43
CA ASN A 174 14.99 18.96 4.57
C ASN A 174 14.00 18.54 5.67
N THR A 175 13.93 17.25 5.97
CA THR A 175 12.83 16.70 6.75
C THR A 175 13.29 15.79 7.87
N GLU A 176 12.46 15.67 8.91
CA GLU A 176 12.52 14.64 9.95
C GLU A 176 11.40 13.62 9.70
N PRO A 177 11.68 12.49 9.01
CA PRO A 177 10.70 11.45 8.72
C PRO A 177 10.13 10.82 10.00
N GLN A 178 8.81 10.57 10.03
CA GLN A 178 8.18 9.91 11.18
C GLN A 178 7.40 8.66 10.79
N ALA A 179 6.74 8.64 9.62
CA ALA A 179 5.98 7.48 9.17
C ALA A 179 5.87 7.41 7.64
N VAL A 180 5.74 6.19 7.13
CA VAL A 180 5.34 5.91 5.75
C VAL A 180 3.93 5.35 5.78
N VAL A 181 3.02 5.88 4.97
CA VAL A 181 1.60 5.51 4.94
C VAL A 181 1.19 5.11 3.53
N TYR A 182 0.54 3.96 3.40
CA TYR A 182 -0.11 3.53 2.17
C TYR A 182 -1.60 3.88 2.19
N SER A 183 -2.07 4.59 1.18
CA SER A 183 -3.47 4.97 1.06
C SER A 183 -4.03 4.57 -0.31
N GLY A 184 -4.56 3.34 -0.38
CA GLY A 184 -5.19 2.78 -1.57
C GLY A 184 -4.21 2.44 -2.69
N HIS A 185 -3.67 3.40 -3.39
CA HIS A 185 -2.73 3.19 -4.52
C HIS A 185 -1.56 4.16 -4.48
N ARG A 186 -1.38 4.86 -3.36
CA ARG A 186 -0.30 5.85 -3.23
C ARG A 186 0.37 5.75 -1.88
N TRP A 187 1.66 5.98 -1.89
CA TRP A 187 2.50 6.02 -0.72
C TRP A 187 2.80 7.46 -0.31
N TYR A 188 2.74 7.73 0.96
CA TYR A 188 2.98 9.05 1.55
C TYR A 188 4.03 8.94 2.65
N LEU A 189 4.95 9.90 2.67
CA LEU A 189 5.84 10.14 3.78
C LEU A 189 5.23 11.23 4.68
N VAL A 190 5.04 10.93 5.95
CA VAL A 190 4.71 11.93 6.98
C VAL A 190 6.00 12.39 7.62
N ALA A 191 6.31 13.66 7.50
CA ALA A 191 7.55 14.21 8.01
C ALA A 191 7.36 15.66 8.50
N PHE A 192 8.20 16.09 9.42
CA PHE A 192 8.33 17.49 9.78
C PHE A 192 9.33 18.16 8.83
N ASP A 193 8.88 19.17 8.10
CA ASP A 193 9.68 19.95 7.14
C ASP A 193 10.41 21.05 7.91
N LEU A 194 11.73 20.91 8.05
CA LEU A 194 12.56 21.83 8.84
C LEU A 194 12.68 23.20 8.21
N ASP A 195 12.57 23.32 6.88
CA ASP A 195 12.67 24.60 6.17
C ASP A 195 11.37 25.40 6.29
N ARG A 196 10.27 24.74 6.65
CA ARG A 196 8.93 25.36 6.76
C ARG A 196 8.38 25.33 8.18
N ASP A 197 9.09 24.71 9.11
CA ASP A 197 8.71 24.51 10.51
C ASP A 197 7.29 23.95 10.66
N ASP A 198 6.90 22.99 9.80
CA ASP A 198 5.54 22.46 9.73
C ASP A 198 5.50 20.97 9.37
N TRP A 199 4.43 20.30 9.81
CA TRP A 199 4.13 18.93 9.42
C TRP A 199 3.66 18.85 7.97
N ARG A 200 4.24 17.93 7.20
CA ARG A 200 3.92 17.74 5.80
C ARG A 200 3.73 16.28 5.43
N THR A 201 2.86 16.07 4.44
CA THR A 201 2.73 14.80 3.75
C THR A 201 3.32 14.93 2.36
N PHE A 202 4.28 14.06 2.03
CA PHE A 202 4.92 14.03 0.72
C PHE A 202 4.50 12.77 -0.01
N ARG A 203 4.01 12.88 -1.22
CA ARG A 203 3.81 11.73 -2.10
C ARG A 203 5.17 11.16 -2.49
N ILE A 204 5.41 9.87 -2.23
CA ILE A 204 6.72 9.25 -2.46
C ILE A 204 7.05 9.21 -3.95
N ASP A 205 6.06 9.01 -4.82
CA ASP A 205 6.20 9.04 -6.27
C ASP A 205 6.62 10.41 -6.86
N ARG A 206 6.61 11.46 -6.05
CA ARG A 206 7.06 12.81 -6.42
C ARG A 206 8.44 13.18 -5.88
N ILE A 207 9.06 12.29 -5.14
CA ILE A 207 10.46 12.42 -4.73
C ILE A 207 11.33 12.16 -5.95
N ARG A 208 12.34 12.98 -6.16
CA ARG A 208 13.27 12.89 -7.28
C ARG A 208 14.71 12.82 -6.80
N GLY A 209 15.51 12.11 -7.56
CA GLY A 209 16.93 11.94 -7.27
C GLY A 209 17.19 11.07 -6.04
N ARG A 210 18.40 11.15 -5.53
CA ARG A 210 18.86 10.33 -4.42
C ARG A 210 18.43 10.93 -3.08
N LEU A 211 17.88 10.09 -2.21
CA LEU A 211 17.69 10.43 -0.81
C LEU A 211 19.04 10.57 -0.12
N ARG A 212 19.28 11.71 0.52
CA ARG A 212 20.51 11.94 1.28
C ARG A 212 20.20 11.87 2.76
N GLY A 213 20.70 10.82 3.42
CA GLY A 213 20.67 10.71 4.87
C GLY A 213 21.56 11.78 5.49
N GLY A 214 21.11 12.33 6.59
CA GLY A 214 21.81 13.37 7.35
C GLY A 214 22.02 12.96 8.80
N GLU A 215 22.09 13.96 9.66
CA GLU A 215 22.21 13.84 11.10
C GLU A 215 20.98 13.17 11.71
N ARG A 216 21.11 12.72 12.93
CA ARG A 216 19.98 12.21 13.71
C ARG A 216 18.98 13.34 13.96
N GLY A 217 17.74 13.12 13.55
CA GLY A 217 16.61 14.01 13.76
C GLY A 217 15.92 13.79 15.10
N ARG A 218 14.82 14.48 15.32
CA ARG A 218 14.00 14.32 16.51
C ARG A 218 12.84 13.37 16.25
N ARG A 219 12.55 12.52 17.22
CA ARG A 219 11.25 11.84 17.26
C ARG A 219 10.19 12.86 17.63
N ARG A 220 9.28 13.12 16.70
CA ARG A 220 8.16 14.05 16.92
C ARG A 220 6.86 13.29 17.02
N ALA A 221 5.98 13.70 17.92
CA ALA A 221 4.62 13.18 17.96
C ALA A 221 3.84 13.73 16.77
N ILE A 222 3.31 12.85 15.93
CA ILE A 222 2.44 13.23 14.80
C ILE A 222 1.15 13.84 15.39
N PRO A 223 0.65 14.98 14.86
CA PRO A 223 -0.63 15.53 15.29
C PRO A 223 -1.75 14.48 15.17
N GLY A 224 -2.53 14.33 16.25
CA GLY A 224 -3.55 13.28 16.33
C GLY A 224 -3.03 11.85 16.61
N GLY A 225 -1.71 11.65 16.69
CA GLY A 225 -1.09 10.37 17.10
C GLY A 225 -1.08 9.27 16.04
N ASP A 226 -2.05 9.21 15.13
CA ASP A 226 -2.15 8.20 14.07
C ASP A 226 -1.69 8.75 12.71
N PRO A 227 -0.60 8.21 12.13
CA PRO A 227 -0.11 8.63 10.80
C PRO A 227 -1.15 8.48 9.69
N ALA A 228 -1.94 7.41 9.71
CA ALA A 228 -2.93 7.15 8.67
C ALA A 228 -4.11 8.13 8.75
N ALA A 229 -4.58 8.44 9.96
CA ALA A 229 -5.60 9.47 10.20
C ALA A 229 -5.08 10.85 9.77
N PHE A 230 -3.83 11.19 10.09
CA PHE A 230 -3.19 12.43 9.68
C PHE A 230 -3.14 12.60 8.16
N VAL A 231 -2.70 11.56 7.43
CA VAL A 231 -2.69 11.59 5.95
C VAL A 231 -4.11 11.71 5.41
N LYS A 232 -5.07 10.96 5.96
CA LYS A 232 -6.48 10.99 5.54
C LYS A 232 -7.10 12.37 5.72
N GLU A 233 -6.81 13.05 6.83
CA GLU A 233 -7.28 14.40 7.11
C GLU A 233 -6.66 15.42 6.15
N ARG A 234 -5.35 15.35 5.93
CA ARG A 234 -4.66 16.20 4.95
C ARG A 234 -5.16 15.99 3.52
N LEU A 235 -5.47 14.75 3.14
CA LEU A 235 -6.08 14.45 1.85
C LEU A 235 -7.54 14.92 1.76
N ARG A 236 -8.28 14.90 2.87
CA ARG A 236 -9.61 15.52 2.98
C ARG A 236 -9.53 17.03 2.85
N GLY A 237 -8.63 17.70 3.60
CA GLY A 237 -8.44 19.15 3.49
C GLY A 237 -8.08 19.60 2.07
N VAL A 238 -7.33 18.78 1.29
CA VAL A 238 -7.14 19.03 -0.15
C VAL A 238 -8.44 18.79 -0.94
N ARG A 239 -9.26 17.82 -0.56
CA ARG A 239 -10.59 17.58 -1.15
C ARG A 239 -11.61 18.62 -0.66
N ASP A 240 -11.53 19.03 0.59
CA ASP A 240 -12.45 20.01 1.18
C ASP A 240 -12.17 21.42 0.63
N SER A 241 -10.92 21.76 0.33
CA SER A 241 -10.62 22.96 -0.47
C SER A 241 -11.10 22.86 -1.92
N GLU A 242 -11.33 21.63 -2.44
CA GLU A 242 -12.07 21.40 -3.67
C GLU A 242 -13.60 21.31 -3.42
N LEU A 243 -14.05 20.95 -2.22
CA LEU A 243 -15.46 20.86 -1.79
C LEU A 243 -16.02 22.22 -1.34
N GLU A 244 -15.18 23.16 -0.90
CA GLU A 244 -15.53 24.58 -0.72
C GLU A 244 -15.90 25.29 -2.04
N ARG A 245 -15.55 24.66 -3.17
CA ARG A 245 -15.93 25.10 -4.50
C ARG A 245 -17.33 24.60 -4.85
N GLY A 246 -18.33 24.62 -4.21
CA GLY A 246 -19.68 24.31 -4.56
C GLY A 246 -19.91 23.47 -5.85
N PRO A 247 -21.12 23.14 -6.21
CA PRO A 247 -21.42 22.52 -7.49
C PRO A 247 -21.08 23.46 -8.65
N GLY A 248 -20.60 22.90 -9.76
CA GLY A 248 -20.36 23.65 -11.00
C GLY A 248 -21.43 23.34 -12.02
N THR A 249 -21.96 24.37 -12.66
CA THR A 249 -22.95 24.26 -13.72
C THR A 249 -22.35 24.63 -15.08
N LEU A 250 -22.59 23.79 -16.05
CA LEU A 250 -22.22 24.03 -17.46
C LEU A 250 -23.40 23.75 -18.39
N ARG A 251 -23.40 24.43 -19.51
CA ARG A 251 -24.28 24.14 -20.65
C ARG A 251 -23.56 23.16 -21.57
N LEU A 252 -24.23 22.08 -21.92
CA LEU A 252 -23.75 21.10 -22.90
C LEU A 252 -24.62 21.22 -24.16
N ALA A 253 -23.97 21.35 -25.33
CA ALA A 253 -24.68 21.43 -26.63
C ALA A 253 -25.14 20.03 -27.08
N ALA A 254 -26.00 19.42 -26.28
CA ALA A 254 -26.63 18.13 -26.57
C ALA A 254 -28.02 18.04 -25.90
N PRO A 255 -28.96 17.31 -26.49
CA PRO A 255 -30.24 17.02 -25.84
C PRO A 255 -30.05 16.33 -24.48
N ALA A 256 -30.89 16.67 -23.50
CA ALA A 256 -30.80 16.11 -22.15
C ALA A 256 -30.86 14.57 -22.14
N ALA A 257 -31.60 13.95 -23.03
CA ALA A 257 -31.67 12.49 -23.15
C ALA A 257 -30.31 11.88 -23.51
N ARG A 258 -29.59 12.51 -24.46
CA ARG A 258 -28.25 12.08 -24.88
C ARG A 258 -27.22 12.27 -23.76
N ALA A 259 -27.29 13.38 -23.04
CA ALA A 259 -26.45 13.65 -21.88
C ALA A 259 -26.68 12.63 -20.75
N ARG A 260 -27.95 12.30 -20.43
CA ARG A 260 -28.30 11.29 -19.40
C ARG A 260 -27.85 9.88 -19.74
N ALA A 261 -27.74 9.53 -21.01
CA ALA A 261 -27.22 8.23 -21.44
C ALA A 261 -25.69 8.08 -21.17
N ARG A 262 -24.95 9.20 -21.10
CA ARG A 262 -23.47 9.22 -20.96
C ARG A 262 -23.00 9.70 -19.60
N ILE A 263 -23.81 10.46 -18.88
CA ILE A 263 -23.50 11.02 -17.57
C ILE A 263 -24.40 10.36 -16.53
N PRO A 264 -23.89 9.43 -15.70
CA PRO A 264 -24.68 8.79 -14.65
C PRO A 264 -25.20 9.82 -13.63
N ALA A 265 -26.46 9.66 -13.20
CA ALA A 265 -27.16 10.57 -12.29
C ALA A 265 -26.46 10.79 -10.92
N ARG A 266 -25.58 9.88 -10.53
CA ARG A 266 -24.77 10.03 -9.29
C ARG A 266 -23.71 11.14 -9.36
N TYR A 267 -23.34 11.60 -10.57
CA TYR A 267 -22.30 12.61 -10.76
C TYR A 267 -22.86 14.00 -11.07
N ALA A 268 -23.98 14.08 -11.74
CA ALA A 268 -24.58 15.35 -12.12
C ALA A 268 -26.11 15.28 -12.19
N VAL A 269 -26.74 16.45 -12.06
CA VAL A 269 -28.13 16.69 -12.38
C VAL A 269 -28.16 17.27 -13.82
N ILE A 270 -29.07 16.75 -14.64
CA ILE A 270 -29.20 17.18 -16.04
C ILE A 270 -30.62 17.70 -16.27
N GLU A 271 -30.70 18.99 -16.59
CA GLU A 271 -31.95 19.70 -16.87
C GLU A 271 -32.01 20.11 -18.34
N PRO A 272 -33.09 19.84 -19.03
CA PRO A 272 -33.20 20.26 -20.43
C PRO A 272 -33.25 21.78 -20.55
N GLU A 273 -32.54 22.33 -21.53
CA GLU A 273 -32.57 23.73 -21.92
C GLU A 273 -32.90 23.83 -23.42
N GLY A 274 -34.16 23.45 -23.79
CA GLY A 274 -34.59 23.28 -25.16
C GLY A 274 -34.23 21.93 -25.78
N ASP A 275 -34.36 21.83 -27.12
CA ASP A 275 -34.20 20.56 -27.83
C ASP A 275 -32.73 20.22 -28.14
N ALA A 276 -31.83 21.20 -28.15
CA ALA A 276 -30.44 21.06 -28.59
C ALA A 276 -29.40 21.21 -27.47
N SER A 277 -29.81 21.65 -26.27
CA SER A 277 -28.89 21.86 -25.13
C SER A 277 -29.50 21.42 -23.81
N CYS A 278 -28.63 21.21 -22.84
CA CYS A 278 -29.01 20.92 -21.45
C CYS A 278 -28.02 21.54 -20.47
N LEU A 279 -28.53 21.82 -19.27
CA LEU A 279 -27.71 22.21 -18.12
C LEU A 279 -27.22 20.95 -17.37
N VAL A 280 -25.95 20.92 -17.06
CA VAL A 280 -25.30 19.85 -16.31
C VAL A 280 -24.71 20.45 -15.07
N THR A 281 -25.31 20.15 -13.90
CA THR A 281 -24.85 20.62 -12.60
C THR A 281 -24.20 19.46 -11.86
N SER A 282 -22.94 19.58 -11.47
CA SER A 282 -22.26 18.54 -10.69
C SER A 282 -22.91 18.33 -9.33
N ARG A 283 -23.06 17.08 -8.88
CA ARG A 283 -23.61 16.77 -7.54
C ARG A 283 -22.63 17.01 -6.39
N GLY A 284 -21.36 17.16 -6.70
CA GLY A 284 -20.30 17.54 -5.76
C GLY A 284 -19.55 18.75 -6.26
N ALA A 285 -18.48 19.12 -5.54
CA ALA A 285 -17.60 20.20 -5.97
C ALA A 285 -17.09 19.98 -7.39
N TRP A 286 -17.10 21.04 -8.18
CA TRP A 286 -16.51 20.99 -9.50
C TRP A 286 -14.97 20.77 -9.42
N SER A 287 -14.43 20.08 -10.41
CA SER A 287 -13.00 19.79 -10.49
C SER A 287 -12.49 19.86 -11.91
N HIS A 288 -11.17 20.00 -12.09
CA HIS A 288 -10.56 19.90 -13.42
C HIS A 288 -10.84 18.54 -14.06
N GLN A 289 -10.94 17.47 -13.27
CA GLN A 289 -11.27 16.14 -13.77
C GLN A 289 -12.70 16.06 -14.32
N PHE A 290 -13.65 16.78 -13.70
CA PHE A 290 -15.00 16.90 -14.20
C PHE A 290 -15.03 17.65 -15.55
N LEU A 291 -14.26 18.74 -15.69
CA LEU A 291 -14.12 19.46 -16.96
C LEU A 291 -13.53 18.58 -18.07
N VAL A 292 -12.43 17.87 -17.78
CA VAL A 292 -11.81 16.97 -18.76
C VAL A 292 -12.79 15.88 -19.16
N TRP A 293 -13.51 15.29 -18.20
CA TRP A 293 -14.52 14.29 -18.51
C TRP A 293 -15.64 14.85 -19.39
N MET A 294 -16.17 16.04 -19.09
CA MET A 294 -17.18 16.68 -19.95
C MET A 294 -16.63 16.93 -21.37
N ALA A 295 -15.38 17.38 -21.49
CA ALA A 295 -14.73 17.59 -22.78
C ALA A 295 -14.61 16.29 -23.61
N THR A 296 -14.44 15.12 -22.97
CA THR A 296 -14.39 13.81 -23.68
C THR A 296 -15.75 13.39 -24.27
N LEU A 297 -16.82 14.07 -23.92
CA LEU A 297 -18.15 13.81 -24.53
C LEU A 297 -18.23 14.26 -26.00
N GLY A 298 -17.29 15.10 -26.46
CA GLY A 298 -17.23 15.55 -27.86
C GLY A 298 -18.26 16.61 -28.22
N GLU A 299 -18.94 17.21 -27.24
CA GLU A 299 -19.93 18.27 -27.42
C GLU A 299 -19.36 19.61 -26.97
N SER A 300 -19.84 20.74 -27.51
CA SER A 300 -19.48 22.07 -27.01
C SER A 300 -19.94 22.27 -25.58
N ILE A 301 -19.07 22.88 -24.76
CA ILE A 301 -19.31 23.15 -23.36
C ILE A 301 -19.15 24.63 -23.09
N GLU A 302 -20.12 25.22 -22.40
CA GLU A 302 -20.03 26.56 -21.83
C GLU A 302 -20.17 26.47 -20.31
N VAL A 303 -19.14 26.89 -19.57
CA VAL A 303 -19.20 26.91 -18.10
C VAL A 303 -19.91 28.16 -17.64
N LEU A 304 -20.97 27.99 -16.85
CA LEU A 304 -21.88 29.07 -16.44
C LEU A 304 -21.55 29.55 -15.01
N ASP A 305 -21.40 28.63 -14.08
CA ASP A 305 -21.29 28.94 -12.65
C ASP A 305 -20.47 27.87 -11.90
N PRO A 306 -19.66 28.22 -10.91
CA PRO A 306 -19.26 29.59 -10.50
C PRO A 306 -18.19 30.21 -11.42
N PRO A 307 -17.90 31.53 -11.33
CA PRO A 307 -16.90 32.20 -12.17
C PRO A 307 -15.52 31.55 -12.16
N GLU A 308 -15.09 31.01 -11.00
CA GLU A 308 -13.81 30.31 -10.84
C GLU A 308 -13.79 29.01 -11.64
N PHE A 309 -14.93 28.37 -11.84
CA PHE A 309 -15.05 27.19 -12.69
C PHE A 309 -14.85 27.54 -14.15
N ALA A 310 -15.40 28.66 -14.61
CA ALA A 310 -15.19 29.18 -15.95
C ALA A 310 -13.73 29.61 -16.18
N GLU A 311 -13.07 30.21 -15.18
CA GLU A 311 -11.66 30.56 -15.23
C GLU A 311 -10.76 29.32 -15.32
N ALA A 312 -11.05 28.28 -14.54
CA ALA A 312 -10.36 27.00 -14.60
C ALA A 312 -10.52 26.33 -15.97
N ALA A 313 -11.70 26.42 -16.59
CA ALA A 313 -11.96 25.90 -17.94
C ALA A 313 -11.13 26.63 -18.99
N ARG A 314 -11.10 27.98 -18.95
CA ARG A 314 -10.26 28.80 -19.84
C ARG A 314 -8.77 28.47 -19.67
N GLY A 315 -8.29 28.34 -18.44
CA GLY A 315 -6.90 27.97 -18.17
C GLY A 315 -6.55 26.56 -18.66
N LEU A 316 -7.46 25.61 -18.61
CA LEU A 316 -7.26 24.28 -19.17
C LEU A 316 -7.20 24.32 -20.70
N ALA A 317 -8.14 25.03 -21.35
CA ALA A 317 -8.18 25.19 -22.81
C ALA A 317 -6.89 25.86 -23.33
N ALA A 318 -6.41 26.91 -22.68
CA ALA A 318 -5.18 27.60 -23.07
C ALA A 318 -3.95 26.67 -23.01
N ARG A 319 -3.84 25.81 -22.00
CA ARG A 319 -2.75 24.83 -21.89
C ARG A 319 -2.80 23.76 -22.98
N LEU A 320 -4.00 23.29 -23.31
CA LEU A 320 -4.17 22.27 -24.37
C LEU A 320 -3.87 22.86 -25.75
N SER A 321 -4.28 24.12 -26.02
CA SER A 321 -4.01 24.80 -27.28
C SER A 321 -2.52 25.17 -27.48
N ALA A 322 -1.77 25.41 -26.38
CA ALA A 322 -0.35 25.71 -26.44
C ALA A 322 0.52 24.46 -26.73
N SER A 323 -0.05 23.26 -26.67
CA SER A 323 0.62 21.98 -26.90
C SER A 323 0.31 21.37 -28.27
N ALA A 324 -0.50 22.03 -29.08
CA ALA A 324 -0.84 21.68 -30.46
C ALA A 324 -0.16 22.63 -31.45
#